data_a7a8e02b5ea70900445334bd946d2630
#
_entry.id   a7a8e02b5ea70900445334bd946d2630
#
_cell.length_a   1.000
_cell.length_b   1.000
_cell.length_c   1.000
_cell.angle_alpha   90.00
_cell.angle_beta   90.00
_cell.angle_gamma   90.00
#
_symmetry.space_group_name_H-M   'P 1'
#
loop_
_entity.id
_entity.type
_entity.pdbx_description
1 polymer ?
#
loop_
_entity_poly.entity_id
_entity_poly.type
_entity_poly.pdbx_seq_one_letter_code
_entity_poly.pdbx_strand_id
1 'polypeptide(L)'
;IQLAARTGQALKDVPFDVCFTSPLQRARQTAELILGDRKDKIPMIFDKRIQEINFGDLEGVVCKDQKGNFLNEQMKLFFTDPLKFQRPEHGENIQDILKRTREFWLEKISDPVLQDKTVLIASHGCAVRALLQNIYQDPEHFWHGCVPPNCSINLVEVKNGEAVFLEEDKVYA
;
A
#
# COMPACT_ATOMS: atom_id res chain seq x y z
N ILE A 1 -3.53 -5.10 -15.27
CA ILE A 1 -2.42 -5.05 -16.26
C ILE A 1 -2.41 -3.71 -17.01
N GLN A 2 -3.47 -3.33 -17.73
CA GLN A 2 -3.50 -2.09 -18.52
C GLN A 2 -3.22 -0.83 -17.69
N LEU A 3 -3.85 -0.69 -16.52
CA LEU A 3 -3.67 0.46 -15.64
C LEU A 3 -2.21 0.55 -15.13
N ALA A 4 -1.61 -0.57 -14.70
CA ALA A 4 -0.21 -0.60 -14.27
C ALA A 4 0.75 -0.20 -15.41
N ALA A 5 0.47 -0.62 -16.64
CA ALA A 5 1.27 -0.22 -17.81
C ALA A 5 1.16 1.29 -18.11
N ARG A 6 -0.05 1.87 -17.97
CA ARG A 6 -0.25 3.33 -18.10
C ARG A 6 0.48 4.11 -17.01
N THR A 7 0.38 3.65 -15.76
CA THR A 7 1.16 4.23 -14.65
C THR A 7 2.65 4.13 -14.93
N GLY A 8 3.15 2.99 -15.44
CA GLY A 8 4.54 2.82 -15.83
C GLY A 8 4.98 3.79 -16.95
N GLN A 9 4.12 4.02 -17.95
CA GLN A 9 4.40 5.00 -19.01
C GLN A 9 4.45 6.43 -18.46
N ALA A 10 3.56 6.79 -17.53
CA ALA A 10 3.59 8.10 -16.89
C ALA A 10 4.84 8.31 -16.01
N LEU A 11 5.37 7.24 -15.42
CA LEU A 11 6.54 7.26 -14.54
C LEU A 11 7.84 6.86 -15.27
N LYS A 12 7.85 6.77 -16.60
CA LYS A 12 9.01 6.28 -17.37
C LYS A 12 10.29 7.08 -17.14
N ASP A 13 10.17 8.39 -16.91
CA ASP A 13 11.30 9.31 -16.73
C ASP A 13 11.67 9.51 -15.25
N VAL A 14 10.94 8.88 -14.31
CA VAL A 14 11.27 8.93 -12.88
C VAL A 14 12.48 8.04 -12.60
N PRO A 15 13.60 8.60 -12.07
CA PRO A 15 14.85 7.85 -11.89
C PRO A 15 14.79 7.03 -10.58
N PHE A 16 14.04 5.93 -10.57
CA PHE A 16 13.99 5.04 -9.41
C PHE A 16 15.36 4.40 -9.13
N ASP A 17 15.80 4.46 -7.88
CA ASP A 17 17.02 3.82 -7.39
C ASP A 17 16.79 2.40 -6.87
N VAL A 18 15.61 2.16 -6.26
CA VAL A 18 15.24 0.89 -5.67
C VAL A 18 13.71 0.73 -5.65
N CYS A 19 13.25 -0.50 -5.70
CA CYS A 19 11.85 -0.88 -5.54
C CYS A 19 11.68 -1.81 -4.34
N PHE A 20 10.87 -1.42 -3.35
CA PHE A 20 10.35 -2.34 -2.34
C PHE A 20 8.98 -2.83 -2.76
N THR A 21 8.75 -4.13 -2.71
CA THR A 21 7.46 -4.69 -3.10
C THR A 21 6.97 -5.73 -2.11
N SER A 22 5.66 -5.79 -1.92
CA SER A 22 5.03 -6.95 -1.30
C SER A 22 5.44 -8.22 -2.04
N PRO A 23 5.71 -9.34 -1.33
CA PRO A 23 6.01 -10.62 -1.98
C PRO A 23 4.82 -11.24 -2.72
N LEU A 24 3.60 -10.70 -2.56
CA LEU A 24 2.43 -11.20 -3.29
C LEU A 24 2.55 -10.91 -4.79
N GLN A 25 2.29 -11.92 -5.61
CA GLN A 25 2.51 -11.91 -7.06
C GLN A 25 1.89 -10.67 -7.75
N ARG A 26 0.68 -10.26 -7.35
CA ARG A 26 -0.01 -9.10 -7.96
C ARG A 26 0.74 -7.77 -7.75
N ALA A 27 1.36 -7.57 -6.58
CA ALA A 27 2.15 -6.37 -6.32
C ALA A 27 3.48 -6.39 -7.10
N ARG A 28 4.16 -7.53 -7.11
CA ARG A 28 5.36 -7.75 -7.91
C ARG A 28 5.10 -7.46 -9.39
N GLN A 29 4.07 -8.05 -9.98
CA GLN A 29 3.71 -7.82 -11.39
C GLN A 29 3.40 -6.35 -11.68
N THR A 30 2.74 -5.65 -10.74
CA THR A 30 2.49 -4.21 -10.85
C THR A 30 3.80 -3.44 -10.86
N ALA A 31 4.72 -3.73 -9.94
CA ALA A 31 6.05 -3.11 -9.90
C ALA A 31 6.83 -3.35 -11.19
N GLU A 32 6.86 -4.58 -11.69
CA GLU A 32 7.54 -4.93 -12.95
C GLU A 32 6.96 -4.16 -14.14
N LEU A 33 5.64 -3.98 -14.21
CA LEU A 33 4.98 -3.20 -15.27
C LEU A 33 5.27 -1.70 -15.16
N ILE A 34 5.35 -1.16 -13.93
CA ILE A 34 5.71 0.24 -13.69
C ILE A 34 7.18 0.50 -14.07
N LEU A 35 8.07 -0.41 -13.70
CA LEU A 35 9.49 -0.29 -14.03
C LEU A 35 9.78 -0.51 -15.53
N GLY A 36 8.99 -1.31 -16.22
CA GLY A 36 9.15 -1.62 -17.63
C GLY A 36 10.53 -2.19 -17.92
N ASP A 37 11.23 -1.66 -18.94
CA ASP A 37 12.57 -2.10 -19.35
C ASP A 37 13.66 -1.85 -18.30
N ARG A 38 13.34 -1.09 -17.24
CA ARG A 38 14.27 -0.79 -16.15
C ARG A 38 14.25 -1.86 -15.03
N LYS A 39 13.30 -2.79 -15.05
CA LYS A 39 13.10 -3.79 -13.98
C LYS A 39 14.34 -4.64 -13.68
N ASP A 40 15.18 -4.91 -14.70
CA ASP A 40 16.40 -5.70 -14.54
C ASP A 40 17.61 -4.88 -14.06
N LYS A 41 17.47 -3.55 -14.02
CA LYS A 41 18.51 -2.60 -13.58
C LYS A 41 18.23 -2.01 -12.20
N ILE A 42 16.98 -1.98 -11.77
CA ILE A 42 16.56 -1.43 -10.50
C ILE A 42 16.37 -2.57 -9.49
N PRO A 43 17.13 -2.60 -8.37
CA PRO A 43 16.98 -3.63 -7.36
C PRO A 43 15.53 -3.70 -6.87
N MET A 44 14.94 -4.90 -6.87
CA MET A 44 13.61 -5.18 -6.34
C MET A 44 13.73 -6.01 -5.07
N ILE A 45 13.30 -5.47 -3.95
CA ILE A 45 13.43 -6.06 -2.62
C ILE A 45 12.04 -6.41 -2.10
N PHE A 46 11.83 -7.67 -1.72
CA PHE A 46 10.57 -8.14 -1.16
C PHE A 46 10.52 -7.91 0.34
N ASP A 47 9.44 -7.29 0.82
CA ASP A 47 9.23 -7.07 2.24
C ASP A 47 7.80 -7.49 2.66
N LYS A 48 7.72 -8.42 3.60
CA LYS A 48 6.44 -8.93 4.10
C LYS A 48 5.65 -7.88 4.89
N ARG A 49 6.31 -6.88 5.45
CA ARG A 49 5.65 -5.84 6.24
C ARG A 49 4.73 -4.95 5.41
N ILE A 50 4.89 -4.95 4.07
CA ILE A 50 4.00 -4.24 3.15
C ILE A 50 3.08 -5.17 2.34
N GLN A 51 2.85 -6.39 2.82
CA GLN A 51 1.78 -7.26 2.30
C GLN A 51 0.39 -6.70 2.61
N GLU A 52 -0.61 -7.16 1.84
CA GLU A 52 -2.00 -6.87 2.17
C GLU A 52 -2.37 -7.48 3.53
N ILE A 53 -3.39 -6.91 4.17
CA ILE A 53 -3.95 -7.48 5.39
C ILE A 53 -4.36 -8.93 5.12
N ASN A 54 -4.02 -9.81 6.06
CA ASN A 54 -4.44 -11.20 6.02
C ASN A 54 -5.81 -11.33 6.69
N PHE A 55 -6.82 -11.66 5.91
CA PHE A 55 -8.16 -11.85 6.44
C PHE A 55 -8.38 -13.21 7.12
N GLY A 56 -7.37 -14.10 7.15
CA GLY A 56 -7.49 -15.41 7.80
C GLY A 56 -8.72 -16.17 7.31
N ASP A 57 -9.55 -16.64 8.23
CA ASP A 57 -10.76 -17.42 7.91
C ASP A 57 -11.85 -16.59 7.18
N LEU A 58 -11.67 -15.28 7.05
CA LEU A 58 -12.54 -14.42 6.23
C LEU A 58 -12.05 -14.28 4.79
N GLU A 59 -10.92 -14.89 4.39
CA GLU A 59 -10.46 -14.87 3.00
C GLU A 59 -11.49 -15.51 2.06
N GLY A 60 -11.79 -14.81 0.95
CA GLY A 60 -12.76 -15.28 -0.05
C GLY A 60 -14.23 -15.13 0.34
N VAL A 61 -14.52 -14.61 1.53
CA VAL A 61 -15.90 -14.32 1.94
C VAL A 61 -16.49 -13.21 1.06
N VAL A 62 -17.69 -13.44 0.55
CA VAL A 62 -18.42 -12.43 -0.21
C VAL A 62 -18.84 -11.29 0.72
N CYS A 63 -18.24 -10.11 0.51
CA CYS A 63 -18.46 -8.96 1.41
C CYS A 63 -19.83 -8.33 1.24
N LYS A 64 -20.34 -8.26 0.00
CA LYS A 64 -21.58 -7.57 -0.34
C LYS A 64 -22.46 -8.39 -1.30
N ASP A 65 -23.76 -8.22 -1.16
CA ASP A 65 -24.73 -8.75 -2.12
C ASP A 65 -24.77 -7.91 -3.42
N GLN A 66 -25.60 -8.33 -4.38
CA GLN A 66 -25.76 -7.63 -5.66
C GLN A 66 -26.36 -6.21 -5.51
N LYS A 67 -26.98 -5.90 -4.36
CA LYS A 67 -27.56 -4.58 -4.03
C LYS A 67 -26.56 -3.71 -3.26
N GLY A 68 -25.37 -4.22 -2.95
CA GLY A 68 -24.31 -3.52 -2.23
C GLY A 68 -24.44 -3.59 -0.70
N ASN A 69 -25.34 -4.40 -0.15
CA ASN A 69 -25.48 -4.58 1.29
C ASN A 69 -24.38 -5.52 1.80
N PHE A 70 -23.77 -5.20 2.94
CA PHE A 70 -22.80 -6.07 3.56
C PHE A 70 -23.44 -7.37 4.06
N LEU A 71 -22.82 -8.50 3.75
CA LEU A 71 -23.25 -9.85 4.15
C LEU A 71 -22.58 -10.34 5.43
N ASN A 72 -21.50 -9.68 5.84
CA ASN A 72 -20.72 -10.02 7.04
C ASN A 72 -20.45 -8.74 7.84
N GLU A 73 -20.79 -8.76 9.14
CA GLU A 73 -20.65 -7.57 10.00
C GLU A 73 -19.18 -7.19 10.22
N GLN A 74 -18.26 -8.14 10.31
CA GLN A 74 -16.82 -7.82 10.42
C GLN A 74 -16.31 -7.16 9.16
N MET A 75 -16.71 -7.64 7.98
CA MET A 75 -16.34 -6.99 6.72
C MET A 75 -16.97 -5.61 6.58
N LYS A 76 -18.18 -5.38 7.12
CA LYS A 76 -18.75 -4.05 7.20
C LYS A 76 -17.91 -3.14 8.08
N LEU A 77 -17.52 -3.57 9.28
CA LEU A 77 -16.65 -2.82 10.18
C LEU A 77 -15.30 -2.51 9.53
N PHE A 78 -14.70 -3.46 8.81
CA PHE A 78 -13.45 -3.23 8.09
C PHE A 78 -13.51 -1.99 7.17
N PHE A 79 -14.65 -1.75 6.50
CA PHE A 79 -14.80 -0.60 5.60
C PHE A 79 -15.35 0.65 6.29
N THR A 80 -16.18 0.52 7.34
CA THR A 80 -16.90 1.65 7.93
C THR A 80 -16.32 2.14 9.25
N ASP A 81 -15.69 1.26 10.02
CA ASP A 81 -15.05 1.54 11.31
C ASP A 81 -13.87 0.56 11.53
N PRO A 82 -12.79 0.73 10.74
CA PRO A 82 -11.71 -0.25 10.67
C PRO A 82 -11.06 -0.60 12.02
N LEU A 83 -11.02 0.35 12.96
CA LEU A 83 -10.43 0.12 14.28
C LEU A 83 -11.25 -0.85 15.14
N LYS A 84 -12.54 -1.05 14.83
CA LYS A 84 -13.41 -2.04 15.45
C LYS A 84 -13.41 -3.40 14.74
N PHE A 85 -12.77 -3.50 13.58
CA PHE A 85 -12.60 -4.77 12.90
C PHE A 85 -11.77 -5.72 13.78
N GLN A 86 -12.40 -6.82 14.20
CA GLN A 86 -11.75 -7.80 15.05
C GLN A 86 -10.82 -8.70 14.24
N ARG A 87 -9.74 -9.12 14.87
CA ARG A 87 -8.81 -10.07 14.24
C ARG A 87 -9.53 -11.38 13.92
N PRO A 88 -9.62 -11.79 12.64
CA PRO A 88 -10.12 -13.12 12.30
C PRO A 88 -9.17 -14.20 12.80
N GLU A 89 -9.67 -15.41 12.96
CA GLU A 89 -8.81 -16.55 13.21
C GLU A 89 -7.79 -16.69 12.07
N HIS A 90 -6.54 -16.95 12.40
CA HIS A 90 -5.40 -17.00 11.46
C HIS A 90 -5.13 -15.70 10.65
N GLY A 91 -5.74 -14.58 11.04
CA GLY A 91 -5.65 -13.32 10.31
C GLY A 91 -5.07 -12.16 11.12
N GLU A 92 -5.19 -10.97 10.56
CA GLU A 92 -4.74 -9.68 11.11
C GLU A 92 -5.93 -8.75 11.32
N ASN A 93 -5.80 -7.83 12.26
CA ASN A 93 -6.67 -6.65 12.36
C ASN A 93 -5.91 -5.38 11.91
N ILE A 94 -6.55 -4.22 12.00
CA ILE A 94 -5.95 -2.95 11.58
C ILE A 94 -4.72 -2.58 12.42
N GLN A 95 -4.72 -2.90 13.71
CA GLN A 95 -3.57 -2.62 14.58
C GLN A 95 -2.33 -3.43 14.18
N ASP A 96 -2.52 -4.66 13.72
CA ASP A 96 -1.42 -5.51 13.25
C ASP A 96 -0.75 -4.93 12.00
N ILE A 97 -1.56 -4.54 11.00
CA ILE A 97 -1.03 -3.97 9.77
C ILE A 97 -0.42 -2.59 10.00
N LEU A 98 -1.01 -1.76 10.86
CA LEU A 98 -0.42 -0.48 11.27
C LEU A 98 0.95 -0.67 11.93
N LYS A 99 1.09 -1.66 12.81
CA LYS A 99 2.36 -1.96 13.48
C LYS A 99 3.45 -2.35 12.48
N ARG A 100 3.21 -3.35 11.62
CA ARG A 100 4.24 -3.84 10.69
C ARG A 100 4.59 -2.83 9.59
N THR A 101 3.63 -2.06 9.11
CA THR A 101 3.91 -1.00 8.12
C THR A 101 4.67 0.17 8.75
N ARG A 102 4.42 0.49 10.04
CA ARG A 102 5.20 1.46 10.78
C ARG A 102 6.65 1.02 10.97
N GLU A 103 6.90 -0.25 11.29
CA GLU A 103 8.25 -0.81 11.40
C GLU A 103 9.00 -0.68 10.07
N PHE A 104 8.35 -0.99 8.96
CA PHE A 104 8.91 -0.77 7.61
C PHE A 104 9.22 0.71 7.38
N TRP A 105 8.26 1.60 7.64
CA TRP A 105 8.41 3.04 7.43
C TRP A 105 9.59 3.62 8.20
N LEU A 106 9.65 3.38 9.50
CA LEU A 106 10.70 3.92 10.36
C LEU A 106 12.10 3.43 9.95
N GLU A 107 12.23 2.16 9.57
CA GLU A 107 13.47 1.63 9.04
C GLU A 107 13.89 2.35 7.75
N LYS A 108 12.95 2.52 6.79
CA LYS A 108 13.30 3.10 5.48
C LYS A 108 13.62 4.59 5.54
N ILE A 109 12.89 5.37 6.34
CA ILE A 109 13.19 6.80 6.47
C ILE A 109 14.47 7.09 7.26
N SER A 110 14.92 6.16 8.10
CA SER A 110 16.17 6.28 8.87
C SER A 110 17.39 5.63 8.21
N ASP A 111 17.20 4.91 7.09
CA ASP A 111 18.29 4.25 6.38
C ASP A 111 19.17 5.26 5.64
N PRO A 112 20.46 5.42 6.02
CA PRO A 112 21.37 6.36 5.36
C PRO A 112 21.59 6.05 3.87
N VAL A 113 21.41 4.79 3.44
CA VAL A 113 21.56 4.36 2.05
C VAL A 113 20.44 4.90 1.17
N LEU A 114 19.27 5.15 1.76
CA LEU A 114 18.09 5.65 1.05
C LEU A 114 17.97 7.18 1.04
N GLN A 115 18.90 7.89 1.71
CA GLN A 115 18.92 9.35 1.62
C GLN A 115 19.19 9.80 0.18
N ASP A 116 18.48 10.83 -0.25
CA ASP A 116 18.53 11.36 -1.64
C ASP A 116 18.17 10.33 -2.74
N LYS A 117 17.47 9.25 -2.38
CA LYS A 117 17.02 8.20 -3.29
C LYS A 117 15.56 8.34 -3.67
N THR A 118 15.26 7.96 -4.91
CA THR A 118 13.88 7.79 -5.38
C THR A 118 13.47 6.34 -5.24
N VAL A 119 12.54 6.08 -4.33
CA VAL A 119 12.11 4.74 -3.93
C VAL A 119 10.71 4.47 -4.50
N LEU A 120 10.55 3.35 -5.22
CA LEU A 120 9.24 2.82 -5.56
C LEU A 120 8.79 1.83 -4.48
N ILE A 121 7.56 2.00 -3.97
CA ILE A 121 6.94 1.03 -3.06
C ILE A 121 5.68 0.48 -3.74
N ALA A 122 5.65 -0.83 -3.99
CA ALA A 122 4.50 -1.51 -4.57
C ALA A 122 3.82 -2.40 -3.52
N SER A 123 2.59 -2.07 -3.19
CA SER A 123 1.84 -2.69 -2.09
C SER A 123 0.36 -2.84 -2.46
N HIS A 124 -0.55 -2.80 -1.49
CA HIS A 124 -1.97 -3.10 -1.63
C HIS A 124 -2.82 -2.05 -0.92
N GLY A 125 -4.12 -2.03 -1.18
CA GLY A 125 -5.00 -0.96 -0.71
C GLY A 125 -4.96 -0.71 0.80
N CYS A 126 -5.19 -1.73 1.63
CA CYS A 126 -5.16 -1.56 3.08
C CYS A 126 -3.73 -1.30 3.60
N ALA A 127 -2.74 -2.01 3.07
CA ALA A 127 -1.34 -1.83 3.47
C ALA A 127 -0.81 -0.43 3.11
N VAL A 128 -1.20 0.14 1.96
CA VAL A 128 -0.86 1.52 1.59
C VAL A 128 -1.47 2.50 2.58
N ARG A 129 -2.78 2.38 2.91
CA ARG A 129 -3.39 3.26 3.91
C ARG A 129 -2.71 3.15 5.28
N ALA A 130 -2.38 1.93 5.71
CA ALA A 130 -1.66 1.73 6.96
C ALA A 130 -0.25 2.36 6.93
N LEU A 131 0.47 2.24 5.81
CA LEU A 131 1.78 2.85 5.63
C LEU A 131 1.69 4.38 5.69
N LEU A 132 0.71 4.98 5.01
CA LEU A 132 0.50 6.41 4.95
C LEU A 132 0.00 7.01 6.27
N GLN A 133 -0.50 6.20 7.23
CA GLN A 133 -0.81 6.67 8.58
C GLN A 133 0.40 7.24 9.33
N ASN A 134 1.60 6.89 8.92
CA ASN A 134 2.82 7.52 9.43
C ASN A 134 2.93 9.02 9.05
N ILE A 135 2.17 9.46 8.04
CA ILE A 135 2.11 10.85 7.58
C ILE A 135 0.82 11.51 8.05
N TYR A 136 -0.33 10.87 7.85
CA TYR A 136 -1.64 11.40 8.27
C TYR A 136 -1.74 11.58 9.79
N GLN A 137 -1.24 10.61 10.57
CA GLN A 137 -1.37 10.54 12.03
C GLN A 137 -2.82 10.60 12.51
N ASP A 138 -3.74 10.04 11.71
CA ASP A 138 -5.19 10.06 11.92
C ASP A 138 -5.79 8.66 11.69
N PRO A 139 -5.55 7.71 12.62
CA PRO A 139 -6.04 6.35 12.47
C PRO A 139 -7.57 6.22 12.59
N GLU A 140 -8.27 7.19 13.16
CA GLU A 140 -9.73 7.20 13.25
C GLU A 140 -10.38 7.35 11.87
N HIS A 141 -9.73 8.06 10.95
CA HIS A 141 -10.14 8.18 9.56
C HIS A 141 -9.26 7.32 8.65
N PHE A 142 -9.01 6.08 9.02
CA PHE A 142 -8.05 5.16 8.39
C PHE A 142 -8.09 5.17 6.85
N TRP A 143 -9.27 5.16 6.26
CA TRP A 143 -9.42 5.11 4.80
C TRP A 143 -9.20 6.46 4.08
N HIS A 144 -9.25 7.58 4.79
CA HIS A 144 -9.19 8.91 4.18
C HIS A 144 -10.10 9.05 2.96
N GLY A 145 -11.36 8.63 3.16
CA GLY A 145 -12.43 8.68 2.15
C GLY A 145 -12.66 7.38 1.39
N CYS A 146 -11.63 6.66 0.97
CA CYS A 146 -11.79 5.41 0.22
C CYS A 146 -10.57 4.49 0.31
N VAL A 147 -10.76 3.24 -0.09
CA VAL A 147 -9.65 2.36 -0.44
C VAL A 147 -8.89 2.96 -1.61
N PRO A 148 -7.54 3.03 -1.60
CA PRO A 148 -6.78 3.58 -2.71
C PRO A 148 -7.18 2.92 -4.05
N PRO A 149 -7.42 3.70 -5.09
CA PRO A 149 -7.68 3.15 -6.42
C PRO A 149 -6.53 2.26 -6.90
N ASN A 150 -6.85 1.25 -7.69
CA ASN A 150 -5.82 0.37 -8.25
C ASN A 150 -4.78 1.17 -9.04
N CYS A 151 -3.50 0.92 -8.78
CA CYS A 151 -2.37 1.59 -9.40
C CYS A 151 -2.36 3.12 -9.21
N SER A 152 -3.08 3.64 -8.20
CA SER A 152 -2.92 5.03 -7.79
C SER A 152 -1.53 5.25 -7.18
N ILE A 153 -1.01 6.45 -7.35
CA ILE A 153 0.28 6.88 -6.84
C ILE A 153 0.08 7.87 -5.70
N ASN A 154 0.76 7.62 -4.61
CA ASN A 154 0.97 8.57 -3.53
C ASN A 154 2.43 9.00 -3.59
N LEU A 155 2.67 10.25 -3.90
CA LEU A 155 4.02 10.82 -3.96
C LEU A 155 4.32 11.52 -2.65
N VAL A 156 5.37 11.06 -1.98
CA VAL A 156 5.78 11.55 -0.66
C VAL A 156 7.24 12.01 -0.73
N GLU A 157 7.50 13.19 -0.20
CA GLU A 157 8.85 13.67 0.04
C GLU A 157 9.20 13.49 1.51
N VAL A 158 10.39 12.94 1.78
CA VAL A 158 10.94 12.80 3.13
C VAL A 158 12.21 13.64 3.25
N LYS A 159 12.22 14.58 4.19
CA LYS A 159 13.38 15.42 4.51
C LYS A 159 13.59 15.45 6.01
N ASN A 160 14.81 15.15 6.45
CA ASN A 160 15.18 15.18 7.88
C ASN A 160 14.25 14.35 8.78
N GLY A 161 13.74 13.22 8.26
CA GLY A 161 12.79 12.35 8.97
C GLY A 161 11.33 12.83 8.96
N GLU A 162 11.04 13.98 8.38
CA GLU A 162 9.69 14.49 8.18
C GLU A 162 9.20 14.15 6.78
N ALA A 163 7.95 13.71 6.67
CA ALA A 163 7.33 13.31 5.42
C ALA A 163 6.13 14.19 5.09
N VAL A 164 6.02 14.58 3.83
CA VAL A 164 4.89 15.36 3.30
C VAL A 164 4.38 14.76 2.00
N PHE A 165 3.07 14.82 1.80
CA PHE A 165 2.46 14.47 0.51
C PHE A 165 2.74 15.56 -0.53
N LEU A 166 3.15 15.13 -1.72
CA LEU A 166 3.16 15.96 -2.92
C LEU A 166 1.97 15.64 -3.83
N GLU A 167 1.55 14.38 -3.89
CA GLU A 167 0.34 13.92 -4.58
C GLU A 167 -0.29 12.77 -3.79
N GLU A 168 -1.62 12.68 -3.79
CA GLU A 168 -2.36 11.60 -3.15
C GLU A 168 -3.31 10.92 -4.14
N ASP A 169 -3.36 9.57 -4.09
CA ASP A 169 -4.28 8.71 -4.85
C ASP A 169 -4.40 9.04 -6.35
N LYS A 170 -3.35 9.58 -6.95
CA LYS A 170 -3.34 9.96 -8.36
C LYS A 170 -3.38 8.75 -9.26
N VAL A 171 -4.36 8.71 -10.15
CA VAL A 171 -4.50 7.67 -11.17
C VAL A 171 -4.12 8.24 -12.53
N TYR A 172 -3.29 7.52 -13.28
CA TYR A 172 -2.95 7.83 -14.66
C TYR A 172 -3.87 7.04 -15.60
N ALA A 173 -4.81 7.78 -16.21
CA ALA A 173 -5.84 7.24 -17.11
C ALA A 173 -5.33 7.00 -18.54
#